data_68a9bf5267027644075556ef3d7c61b7
#
_entry.id   68a9bf5267027644075556ef3d7c61b7
#
_cell.length_a   1.000
_cell.length_b   1.000
_cell.length_c   1.000
_cell.angle_alpha   90.00
_cell.angle_beta   90.00
_cell.angle_gamma   90.00
#
_symmetry.space_group_name_H-M   'P 1'
#
loop_
_entity.id
_entity.type
_entity.pdbx_description
1 polymer ?
#
loop_
_entity_poly.entity_id
_entity_poly.type
_entity_poly.pdbx_seq_one_letter_code
_entity_poly.pdbx_strand_id
1 'polypeptide(L)'
;VLIAPALIFGIADMDGLGVNGSAWAFILSRAAPSIYALVIFRRFGLFGPPGSLKQMLRSWAEVLRIGVPSMASSLIGPVSMSVLMALLAVHGHAIVAAFGVATRIESLATMILMALSSSIGPFVGQNYGAGKNERIRTALSITYRFSMAWGLFAFAVLAAFGNSIVGAVVDDADVIGAAYDYMLIVPITFGFFGVTMMATTYFVALGRPMPSLVISILRMVVVQIPLALVLDFFLAYRGVFVAIAVSNVLVGLIGYAWARRELNRDVRARYPLSISA
;
A
#
# COMPACT_ATOMS: atom_id res chain seq x y z
N VAL A 1 19.51 8.91 -0.36
CA VAL A 1 20.08 8.03 -1.39
C VAL A 1 21.58 8.28 -1.52
N LEU A 2 22.07 9.52 -1.61
CA LEU A 2 23.50 9.82 -1.82
C LEU A 2 24.37 9.55 -0.58
N ILE A 3 23.83 9.71 0.62
CA ILE A 3 24.57 9.55 1.89
C ILE A 3 24.92 8.07 2.14
N ALA A 4 24.06 7.14 1.75
CA ALA A 4 24.27 5.72 2.03
C ALA A 4 25.51 5.15 1.30
N PRO A 5 25.65 5.30 -0.03
CA PRO A 5 26.88 4.83 -0.73
C PRO A 5 28.15 5.48 -0.17
N ALA A 6 28.07 6.77 0.15
CA ALA A 6 29.19 7.54 0.71
C ALA A 6 29.68 6.98 2.06
N LEU A 7 28.77 6.63 2.94
CA LEU A 7 29.11 6.05 4.25
C LEU A 7 29.47 4.56 4.19
N ILE A 8 28.94 3.82 3.21
CA ILE A 8 29.23 2.40 3.05
C ILE A 8 30.58 2.17 2.40
N PHE A 9 30.81 2.85 1.28
CA PHE A 9 32.01 2.63 0.44
C PHE A 9 33.15 3.62 0.69
N GLY A 10 32.85 4.71 1.45
CA GLY A 10 33.78 5.83 1.61
C GLY A 10 33.69 6.86 0.47
N ILE A 11 34.31 8.02 0.67
CA ILE A 11 34.46 9.06 -0.36
C ILE A 11 35.91 9.54 -0.32
N ALA A 12 36.57 9.57 -1.44
CA ALA A 12 37.97 9.97 -1.59
C ALA A 12 38.91 9.16 -0.65
N ASP A 13 39.63 9.80 0.25
CA ASP A 13 40.60 9.20 1.16
C ASP A 13 39.97 8.67 2.49
N MET A 14 38.65 8.65 2.63
CA MET A 14 37.97 8.12 3.82
C MET A 14 37.55 6.67 3.60
N ASP A 15 38.04 5.78 4.43
CA ASP A 15 37.60 4.39 4.45
C ASP A 15 36.11 4.27 4.73
N GLY A 16 35.41 3.44 3.95
CA GLY A 16 33.98 3.18 4.14
C GLY A 16 33.72 2.46 5.47
N LEU A 17 32.65 2.81 6.14
CA LEU A 17 32.20 2.19 7.40
C LEU A 17 31.50 0.83 7.17
N GLY A 18 31.40 0.35 5.92
CA GLY A 18 30.76 -0.91 5.59
C GLY A 18 29.32 -1.00 6.11
N VAL A 19 28.98 -2.08 6.82
CA VAL A 19 27.65 -2.31 7.38
C VAL A 19 27.26 -1.21 8.38
N ASN A 20 28.20 -0.72 9.20
CA ASN A 20 27.94 0.40 10.13
C ASN A 20 27.61 1.70 9.38
N GLY A 21 28.19 1.90 8.18
CA GLY A 21 27.86 3.03 7.31
C GLY A 21 26.41 3.04 6.89
N SER A 22 25.82 1.86 6.61
CA SER A 22 24.40 1.74 6.27
C SER A 22 23.49 2.13 7.43
N ALA A 23 23.84 1.73 8.66
CA ALA A 23 23.09 2.09 9.87
C ALA A 23 23.13 3.60 10.13
N TRP A 24 24.29 4.23 10.03
CA TRP A 24 24.42 5.68 10.16
C TRP A 24 23.68 6.44 9.07
N ALA A 25 23.75 5.98 7.81
CA ALA A 25 22.97 6.56 6.72
C ALA A 25 21.47 6.53 7.00
N PHE A 26 20.98 5.41 7.55
CA PHE A 26 19.57 5.27 7.95
C PHE A 26 19.19 6.26 9.05
N ILE A 27 19.99 6.37 10.11
CA ILE A 27 19.76 7.30 11.23
C ILE A 27 19.74 8.75 10.72
N LEU A 28 20.74 9.16 9.95
CA LEU A 28 20.86 10.52 9.42
C LEU A 28 19.71 10.88 8.47
N SER A 29 19.30 9.93 7.61
CA SER A 29 18.19 10.12 6.70
C SER A 29 16.84 10.32 7.40
N ARG A 30 16.69 9.84 8.64
CA ARG A 30 15.49 10.04 9.48
C ARG A 30 15.61 11.26 10.39
N ALA A 31 16.82 11.57 10.89
CA ALA A 31 17.06 12.72 11.75
C ALA A 31 16.82 14.04 11.02
N ALA A 32 17.29 14.19 9.79
CA ALA A 32 17.16 15.43 9.03
C ALA A 32 15.70 15.89 8.83
N PRO A 33 14.77 15.05 8.32
CA PRO A 33 13.35 15.40 8.22
C PRO A 33 12.70 15.67 9.58
N SER A 34 13.13 14.95 10.63
CA SER A 34 12.60 15.15 11.99
C SER A 34 12.98 16.51 12.56
N ILE A 35 14.23 16.91 12.39
CA ILE A 35 14.71 18.25 12.80
C ILE A 35 13.96 19.33 12.01
N TYR A 36 13.82 19.15 10.69
CA TYR A 36 13.07 20.09 9.85
C TYR A 36 11.61 20.23 10.29
N ALA A 37 10.94 19.10 10.60
CA ALA A 37 9.57 19.12 11.14
C ALA A 37 9.49 19.88 12.47
N LEU A 38 10.44 19.68 13.41
CA LEU A 38 10.49 20.42 14.67
C LEU A 38 10.66 21.92 14.47
N VAL A 39 11.51 22.35 13.52
CA VAL A 39 11.69 23.77 13.17
C VAL A 39 10.38 24.34 12.64
N ILE A 40 9.69 23.63 11.75
CA ILE A 40 8.38 24.05 11.22
C ILE A 40 7.37 24.18 12.36
N PHE A 41 7.25 23.17 13.23
CA PHE A 41 6.31 23.19 14.34
C PHE A 41 6.54 24.41 15.27
N ARG A 42 7.82 24.74 15.55
CA ARG A 42 8.16 25.96 16.29
C ARG A 42 7.76 27.22 15.54
N ARG A 43 8.04 27.29 14.24
CA ARG A 43 7.74 28.47 13.41
C ARG A 43 6.23 28.74 13.30
N PHE A 44 5.42 27.71 13.26
CA PHE A 44 3.94 27.81 13.22
C PHE A 44 3.28 27.88 14.60
N GLY A 45 4.07 27.94 15.69
CA GLY A 45 3.51 28.05 17.04
C GLY A 45 2.69 26.84 17.48
N LEU A 46 2.97 25.66 16.92
CA LEU A 46 2.24 24.42 17.23
C LEU A 46 2.65 23.81 18.58
N PHE A 47 3.72 24.30 19.21
CA PHE A 47 4.09 23.95 20.57
C PHE A 47 3.36 24.87 21.53
N GLY A 48 2.26 24.39 22.10
CA GLY A 48 1.57 25.04 23.21
C GLY A 48 2.02 24.52 24.58
N PRO A 49 1.71 25.21 25.68
CA PRO A 49 1.91 24.68 27.01
C PRO A 49 1.11 23.37 27.16
N PRO A 50 1.63 22.40 27.92
CA PRO A 50 0.91 21.17 28.18
C PRO A 50 -0.43 21.48 28.83
N GLY A 51 -1.51 21.00 28.21
CA GLY A 51 -2.86 21.13 28.78
C GLY A 51 -3.01 20.29 30.04
N SER A 52 -4.19 20.33 30.65
CA SER A 52 -4.50 19.47 31.78
C SER A 52 -4.37 17.99 31.40
N LEU A 53 -4.02 17.11 32.36
CA LEU A 53 -3.93 15.66 32.13
C LEU A 53 -5.20 15.10 31.47
N LYS A 54 -6.36 15.61 31.83
CA LYS A 54 -7.65 15.22 31.26
C LYS A 54 -7.74 15.58 29.76
N GLN A 55 -7.23 16.74 29.34
CA GLN A 55 -7.19 17.16 27.94
C GLN A 55 -6.21 16.29 27.16
N MET A 56 -5.05 16.01 27.75
CA MET A 56 -4.04 15.13 27.14
C MET A 56 -4.59 13.73 26.90
N LEU A 57 -5.22 13.11 27.91
CA LEU A 57 -5.84 11.79 27.77
C LEU A 57 -6.96 11.77 26.71
N ARG A 58 -7.75 12.83 26.64
CA ARG A 58 -8.79 12.96 25.61
C ARG A 58 -8.18 13.04 24.21
N SER A 59 -7.16 13.86 24.02
CA SER A 59 -6.44 13.96 22.74
C SER A 59 -5.79 12.64 22.34
N TRP A 60 -5.19 11.92 23.30
CA TRP A 60 -4.65 10.57 23.05
C TRP A 60 -5.75 9.60 22.63
N ALA A 61 -6.91 9.61 23.28
CA ALA A 61 -8.03 8.74 22.90
C ALA A 61 -8.52 9.03 21.46
N GLU A 62 -8.58 10.30 21.06
CA GLU A 62 -8.96 10.70 19.70
C GLU A 62 -7.92 10.24 18.66
N VAL A 63 -6.63 10.38 18.94
CA VAL A 63 -5.55 9.88 18.09
C VAL A 63 -5.58 8.37 17.99
N LEU A 64 -5.72 7.66 19.10
CA LEU A 64 -5.75 6.19 19.14
C LEU A 64 -7.00 5.62 18.46
N ARG A 65 -8.13 6.32 18.54
CA ARG A 65 -9.37 5.92 17.84
C ARG A 65 -9.18 5.75 16.34
N ILE A 66 -8.33 6.56 15.73
CA ILE A 66 -7.99 6.48 14.30
C ILE A 66 -6.73 5.63 14.10
N GLY A 67 -5.74 5.82 14.95
CA GLY A 67 -4.43 5.19 14.84
C GLY A 67 -4.48 3.67 15.00
N VAL A 68 -5.17 3.15 16.00
CA VAL A 68 -5.21 1.69 16.27
C VAL A 68 -5.81 0.90 15.10
N PRO A 69 -6.99 1.26 14.53
CA PRO A 69 -7.51 0.56 13.36
C PRO A 69 -6.60 0.70 12.13
N SER A 70 -5.97 1.87 11.95
CA SER A 70 -5.05 2.08 10.82
C SER A 70 -3.78 1.24 10.97
N MET A 71 -3.22 1.14 12.18
CA MET A 71 -2.09 0.25 12.47
C MET A 71 -2.45 -1.21 12.26
N ALA A 72 -3.60 -1.66 12.77
CA ALA A 72 -4.09 -3.02 12.53
C ALA A 72 -4.22 -3.32 11.04
N SER A 73 -4.80 -2.39 10.26
CA SER A 73 -4.90 -2.52 8.80
C SER A 73 -3.52 -2.66 8.14
N SER A 74 -2.52 -1.91 8.61
CA SER A 74 -1.16 -1.95 8.06
C SER A 74 -0.39 -3.24 8.42
N LEU A 75 -0.69 -3.84 9.58
CA LEU A 75 -0.06 -5.08 10.03
C LEU A 75 -0.61 -6.33 9.31
N ILE A 76 -1.84 -6.29 8.83
CA ILE A 76 -2.45 -7.42 8.11
C ILE A 76 -1.62 -7.81 6.89
N GLY A 77 -1.03 -6.85 6.17
CA GLY A 77 -0.19 -7.09 5.00
C GLY A 77 1.03 -7.98 5.29
N PRO A 78 1.95 -7.56 6.15
CA PRO A 78 3.12 -8.35 6.54
C PRO A 78 2.76 -9.73 7.11
N VAL A 79 1.72 -9.83 7.94
CA VAL A 79 1.26 -11.11 8.51
C VAL A 79 0.77 -12.04 7.40
N SER A 80 -0.07 -11.55 6.48
CA SER A 80 -0.55 -12.36 5.36
C SER A 80 0.58 -12.79 4.44
N MET A 81 1.56 -11.91 4.21
CA MET A 81 2.75 -12.24 3.42
C MET A 81 3.54 -13.39 4.04
N SER A 82 3.69 -13.39 5.38
CA SER A 82 4.35 -14.49 6.11
C SER A 82 3.58 -15.80 5.96
N VAL A 83 2.25 -15.77 6.00
CA VAL A 83 1.41 -16.97 5.80
C VAL A 83 1.57 -17.50 4.37
N LEU A 84 1.51 -16.63 3.35
CA LEU A 84 1.72 -17.05 1.96
C LEU A 84 3.11 -17.63 1.73
N MET A 85 4.14 -17.01 2.33
CA MET A 85 5.51 -17.51 2.26
C MET A 85 5.62 -18.91 2.89
N ALA A 86 4.95 -19.16 4.00
CA ALA A 86 4.90 -20.48 4.64
C ALA A 86 4.18 -21.51 3.76
N LEU A 87 3.09 -21.16 3.09
CA LEU A 87 2.41 -22.03 2.11
C LEU A 87 3.32 -22.36 0.93
N LEU A 88 4.00 -21.37 0.38
CA LEU A 88 4.91 -21.57 -0.75
C LEU A 88 6.15 -22.39 -0.38
N ALA A 89 6.60 -22.35 0.88
CA ALA A 89 7.75 -23.10 1.36
C ALA A 89 7.60 -24.63 1.26
N VAL A 90 6.35 -25.13 1.29
CA VAL A 90 6.06 -26.56 1.10
C VAL A 90 6.45 -27.03 -0.32
N HIS A 91 6.42 -26.13 -1.30
CA HIS A 91 6.75 -26.43 -2.70
C HIS A 91 8.25 -26.29 -3.03
N GLY A 92 9.10 -25.99 -2.04
CA GLY A 92 10.55 -25.96 -2.18
C GLY A 92 11.17 -24.57 -2.20
N HIS A 93 12.49 -24.56 -2.06
CA HIS A 93 13.26 -23.30 -1.91
C HIS A 93 13.21 -22.42 -3.18
N ALA A 94 13.15 -23.02 -4.37
CA ALA A 94 13.05 -22.28 -5.62
C ALA A 94 11.78 -21.43 -5.70
N ILE A 95 10.64 -21.97 -5.24
CA ILE A 95 9.35 -21.26 -5.24
C ILE A 95 9.36 -20.08 -4.26
N VAL A 96 9.96 -20.26 -3.09
CA VAL A 96 10.12 -19.17 -2.10
C VAL A 96 11.04 -18.08 -2.65
N ALA A 97 12.15 -18.44 -3.28
CA ALA A 97 13.07 -17.50 -3.91
C ALA A 97 12.36 -16.74 -5.05
N ALA A 98 11.62 -17.46 -5.91
CA ALA A 98 10.84 -16.88 -7.00
C ALA A 98 9.81 -15.86 -6.51
N PHE A 99 9.06 -16.20 -5.47
CA PHE A 99 8.11 -15.28 -4.85
C PHE A 99 8.80 -14.05 -4.25
N GLY A 100 9.97 -14.23 -3.61
CA GLY A 100 10.79 -13.13 -3.09
C GLY A 100 11.26 -12.16 -4.17
N VAL A 101 11.73 -12.67 -5.33
CA VAL A 101 12.13 -11.84 -6.47
C VAL A 101 10.92 -11.17 -7.11
N ALA A 102 9.84 -11.93 -7.35
CA ALA A 102 8.63 -11.42 -7.98
C ALA A 102 8.00 -10.28 -7.17
N THR A 103 7.91 -10.41 -5.84
CA THR A 103 7.35 -9.36 -4.97
C THR A 103 8.24 -8.12 -4.88
N ARG A 104 9.55 -8.23 -5.06
CA ARG A 104 10.43 -7.05 -5.19
C ARG A 104 10.15 -6.29 -6.48
N ILE A 105 9.97 -6.99 -7.59
CA ILE A 105 9.60 -6.38 -8.87
C ILE A 105 8.19 -5.78 -8.79
N GLU A 106 7.24 -6.49 -8.17
CA GLU A 106 5.91 -5.96 -7.86
C GLU A 106 5.98 -4.63 -7.09
N SER A 107 6.83 -4.56 -6.06
CA SER A 107 6.95 -3.34 -5.26
C SER A 107 7.41 -2.13 -6.07
N LEU A 108 8.30 -2.33 -7.05
CA LEU A 108 8.70 -1.28 -7.99
C LEU A 108 7.54 -0.89 -8.92
N ALA A 109 6.82 -1.86 -9.46
CA ALA A 109 5.69 -1.61 -10.35
C ALA A 109 4.52 -0.89 -9.61
N THR A 110 4.29 -1.22 -8.34
CA THR A 110 3.23 -0.63 -7.52
C THR A 110 3.62 0.68 -6.83
N MET A 111 4.89 1.07 -6.84
CA MET A 111 5.40 2.30 -6.21
C MET A 111 4.66 3.56 -6.70
N ILE A 112 4.29 3.63 -7.98
CA ILE A 112 3.51 4.72 -8.56
C ILE A 112 2.10 4.78 -7.96
N LEU A 113 1.47 3.62 -7.75
CA LEU A 113 0.16 3.54 -7.09
C LEU A 113 0.24 3.98 -5.62
N MET A 114 1.33 3.63 -4.92
CA MET A 114 1.58 4.09 -3.55
C MET A 114 1.78 5.60 -3.48
N ALA A 115 2.55 6.19 -4.41
CA ALA A 115 2.73 7.64 -4.51
C ALA A 115 1.41 8.36 -4.77
N LEU A 116 0.59 7.84 -5.68
CA LEU A 116 -0.73 8.37 -5.97
C LEU A 116 -1.65 8.29 -4.75
N SER A 117 -1.65 7.16 -4.03
CA SER A 117 -2.41 6.97 -2.79
C SER A 117 -1.99 7.98 -1.71
N SER A 118 -0.69 8.21 -1.55
CA SER A 118 -0.17 9.20 -0.59
C SER A 118 -0.59 10.63 -0.92
N SER A 119 -0.75 10.95 -2.21
CA SER A 119 -1.17 12.28 -2.67
C SER A 119 -2.67 12.50 -2.54
N ILE A 120 -3.50 11.46 -2.75
CA ILE A 120 -4.96 11.60 -2.70
C ILE A 120 -5.47 11.82 -1.28
N GLY A 121 -4.79 11.32 -0.25
CA GLY A 121 -5.21 11.46 1.14
C GLY A 121 -5.39 12.92 1.59
N PRO A 122 -4.35 13.76 1.54
CA PRO A 122 -4.46 15.19 1.86
C PRO A 122 -5.47 15.93 0.98
N PHE A 123 -5.53 15.59 -0.32
CA PHE A 123 -6.51 16.18 -1.24
C PHE A 123 -7.95 15.90 -0.81
N VAL A 124 -8.26 14.65 -0.47
CA VAL A 124 -9.58 14.25 0.03
C VAL A 124 -9.89 14.98 1.33
N GLY A 125 -8.98 14.98 2.31
CA GLY A 125 -9.19 15.62 3.61
C GLY A 125 -9.50 17.12 3.49
N GLN A 126 -8.72 17.85 2.70
CA GLN A 126 -8.93 19.28 2.46
C GLN A 126 -10.26 19.58 1.77
N ASN A 127 -10.59 18.85 0.71
CA ASN A 127 -11.85 19.07 -0.03
C ASN A 127 -13.06 18.62 0.75
N TYR A 128 -12.94 17.58 1.60
CA TYR A 128 -14.01 17.15 2.49
C TYR A 128 -14.30 18.20 3.55
N GLY A 129 -13.26 18.76 4.20
CA GLY A 129 -13.40 19.86 5.16
C GLY A 129 -14.03 21.11 4.52
N ALA A 130 -13.70 21.41 3.26
CA ALA A 130 -14.26 22.52 2.50
C ALA A 130 -15.65 22.24 1.89
N GLY A 131 -16.23 21.05 2.07
CA GLY A 131 -17.52 20.68 1.52
C GLY A 131 -17.55 20.38 0.01
N LYS A 132 -16.38 20.30 -0.65
CA LYS A 132 -16.25 20.16 -2.11
C LYS A 132 -16.28 18.70 -2.57
N ASN A 133 -17.37 17.97 -2.28
CA ASN A 133 -17.51 16.55 -2.53
C ASN A 133 -17.41 16.17 -4.03
N GLU A 134 -17.84 17.05 -4.94
CA GLU A 134 -17.70 16.80 -6.38
C GLU A 134 -16.24 16.78 -6.83
N ARG A 135 -15.36 17.58 -6.20
CA ARG A 135 -13.92 17.50 -6.48
C ARG A 135 -13.32 16.17 -6.01
N ILE A 136 -13.79 15.66 -4.87
CA ILE A 136 -13.38 14.34 -4.37
C ILE A 136 -13.83 13.26 -5.35
N ARG A 137 -15.08 13.31 -5.83
CA ARG A 137 -15.60 12.37 -6.83
C ARG A 137 -14.77 12.35 -8.10
N THR A 138 -14.47 13.52 -8.65
CA THR A 138 -13.65 13.66 -9.85
C THR A 138 -12.24 13.10 -9.64
N ALA A 139 -11.58 13.46 -8.54
CA ALA A 139 -10.24 12.98 -8.20
C ALA A 139 -10.19 11.45 -8.04
N LEU A 140 -11.13 10.87 -7.30
CA LEU A 140 -11.22 9.41 -7.15
C LEU A 140 -11.49 8.72 -8.50
N SER A 141 -12.36 9.29 -9.34
CA SER A 141 -12.61 8.73 -10.68
C SER A 141 -11.36 8.73 -11.55
N ILE A 142 -10.59 9.83 -11.53
CA ILE A 142 -9.33 9.95 -12.28
C ILE A 142 -8.30 8.95 -11.75
N THR A 143 -8.13 8.86 -10.42
CA THR A 143 -7.15 7.95 -9.81
C THR A 143 -7.50 6.49 -10.03
N TYR A 144 -8.78 6.11 -10.02
CA TYR A 144 -9.22 4.76 -10.35
C TYR A 144 -8.93 4.39 -11.80
N ARG A 145 -9.24 5.29 -12.74
CA ARG A 145 -8.93 5.09 -14.17
C ARG A 145 -7.42 4.98 -14.40
N PHE A 146 -6.66 5.86 -13.78
CA PHE A 146 -5.20 5.81 -13.82
C PHE A 146 -4.67 4.49 -13.25
N SER A 147 -5.18 4.03 -12.11
CA SER A 147 -4.77 2.75 -11.51
C SER A 147 -5.02 1.57 -12.44
N MET A 148 -6.18 1.56 -13.14
CA MET A 148 -6.49 0.50 -14.12
C MET A 148 -5.56 0.57 -15.33
N ALA A 149 -5.33 1.76 -15.89
CA ALA A 149 -4.43 1.96 -17.02
C ALA A 149 -2.98 1.58 -16.66
N TRP A 150 -2.51 2.04 -15.49
CA TRP A 150 -1.17 1.71 -14.99
C TRP A 150 -1.02 0.20 -14.72
N GLY A 151 -2.02 -0.43 -14.09
CA GLY A 151 -2.00 -1.87 -13.83
C GLY A 151 -1.91 -2.68 -15.13
N LEU A 152 -2.67 -2.30 -16.16
CA LEU A 152 -2.60 -2.94 -17.46
C LEU A 152 -1.26 -2.72 -18.16
N PHE A 153 -0.70 -1.52 -18.08
CA PHE A 153 0.62 -1.19 -18.59
C PHE A 153 1.71 -2.03 -17.88
N ALA A 154 1.70 -2.05 -16.55
CA ALA A 154 2.65 -2.83 -15.77
C ALA A 154 2.55 -4.33 -16.08
N PHE A 155 1.34 -4.87 -16.21
CA PHE A 155 1.11 -6.24 -16.65
C PHE A 155 1.72 -6.49 -18.05
N ALA A 156 1.44 -5.62 -19.03
CA ALA A 156 1.98 -5.78 -20.37
C ALA A 156 3.53 -5.81 -20.39
N VAL A 157 4.16 -4.92 -19.63
CA VAL A 157 5.62 -4.88 -19.50
C VAL A 157 6.15 -6.16 -18.83
N LEU A 158 5.54 -6.58 -17.71
CA LEU A 158 5.99 -7.75 -16.97
C LEU A 158 5.70 -9.06 -17.71
N ALA A 159 4.61 -9.15 -18.44
CA ALA A 159 4.32 -10.29 -19.31
C ALA A 159 5.30 -10.41 -20.49
N ALA A 160 5.68 -9.26 -21.09
CA ALA A 160 6.59 -9.24 -22.23
C ALA A 160 8.06 -9.46 -21.82
N PHE A 161 8.49 -8.85 -20.74
CA PHE A 161 9.91 -8.79 -20.35
C PHE A 161 10.22 -9.49 -19.01
N GLY A 162 9.22 -10.02 -18.30
CA GLY A 162 9.37 -10.59 -16.95
C GLY A 162 10.45 -11.68 -16.87
N ASN A 163 10.49 -12.57 -17.86
CA ASN A 163 11.50 -13.62 -17.91
C ASN A 163 12.94 -13.04 -17.99
N SER A 164 13.15 -12.03 -18.84
CA SER A 164 14.44 -11.36 -18.98
C SER A 164 14.79 -10.52 -17.74
N ILE A 165 13.80 -9.88 -17.11
CA ILE A 165 13.99 -9.10 -15.89
C ILE A 165 14.42 -10.00 -14.72
N VAL A 166 13.78 -11.15 -14.56
CA VAL A 166 14.16 -12.12 -13.52
C VAL A 166 15.51 -12.75 -13.81
N GLY A 167 15.77 -13.16 -15.06
CA GLY A 167 17.05 -13.74 -15.49
C GLY A 167 18.24 -12.78 -15.38
N ALA A 168 18.01 -11.46 -15.32
CA ALA A 168 19.07 -10.49 -15.02
C ALA A 168 19.47 -10.46 -13.53
N VAL A 169 18.67 -11.07 -12.64
CA VAL A 169 18.87 -11.06 -11.19
C VAL A 169 19.22 -12.44 -10.64
N VAL A 170 18.74 -13.50 -11.29
CA VAL A 170 18.88 -14.89 -10.85
C VAL A 170 19.19 -15.78 -12.04
N ASP A 171 20.12 -16.74 -11.87
CA ASP A 171 20.53 -17.70 -12.90
C ASP A 171 19.77 -19.04 -12.85
N ASP A 172 19.05 -19.32 -11.75
CA ASP A 172 18.33 -20.57 -11.54
C ASP A 172 17.03 -20.61 -12.37
N ALA A 173 16.97 -21.59 -13.29
CA ALA A 173 15.86 -21.75 -14.24
C ALA A 173 14.51 -22.02 -13.56
N ASP A 174 14.49 -22.76 -12.43
CA ASP A 174 13.26 -23.06 -11.68
C ASP A 174 12.73 -21.80 -10.99
N VAL A 175 13.63 -20.98 -10.46
CA VAL A 175 13.29 -19.67 -9.88
C VAL A 175 12.74 -18.73 -10.95
N ILE A 176 13.39 -18.66 -12.12
CA ILE A 176 12.95 -17.83 -13.24
C ILE A 176 11.55 -18.23 -13.70
N GLY A 177 11.33 -19.54 -13.91
CA GLY A 177 10.05 -20.06 -14.36
C GLY A 177 8.90 -19.76 -13.39
N ALA A 178 9.10 -20.01 -12.10
CA ALA A 178 8.08 -19.74 -11.08
C ALA A 178 7.82 -18.24 -10.87
N ALA A 179 8.85 -17.39 -10.93
CA ALA A 179 8.69 -15.94 -10.86
C ALA A 179 7.97 -15.40 -12.09
N TYR A 180 8.19 -15.97 -13.26
CA TYR A 180 7.46 -15.58 -14.47
C TYR A 180 5.99 -15.98 -14.41
N ASP A 181 5.66 -17.17 -13.86
CA ASP A 181 4.28 -17.56 -13.58
C ASP A 181 3.56 -16.50 -12.71
N TYR A 182 4.24 -16.00 -11.67
CA TYR A 182 3.72 -14.91 -10.86
C TYR A 182 3.44 -13.65 -11.69
N MET A 183 4.38 -13.27 -12.56
CA MET A 183 4.26 -12.07 -13.38
C MET A 183 3.16 -12.14 -14.44
N LEU A 184 2.76 -13.35 -14.83
CA LEU A 184 1.62 -13.54 -15.72
C LEU A 184 0.27 -13.50 -14.98
N ILE A 185 0.23 -13.94 -13.72
CA ILE A 185 -1.01 -14.11 -12.97
C ILE A 185 -1.37 -12.86 -12.15
N VAL A 186 -0.45 -12.33 -11.35
CA VAL A 186 -0.77 -11.31 -10.35
C VAL A 186 -0.85 -9.89 -10.94
N PRO A 187 0.10 -9.44 -11.80
CA PRO A 187 0.13 -8.05 -12.26
C PRO A 187 -1.09 -7.62 -13.07
N ILE A 188 -1.81 -8.53 -13.72
CA ILE A 188 -3.07 -8.22 -14.41
C ILE A 188 -4.10 -7.57 -13.47
N THR A 189 -3.96 -7.81 -12.17
CA THR A 189 -4.87 -7.29 -11.13
C THR A 189 -4.34 -6.05 -10.41
N PHE A 190 -3.17 -5.50 -10.78
CA PHE A 190 -2.60 -4.32 -10.12
C PHE A 190 -3.50 -3.09 -10.19
N GLY A 191 -4.30 -2.97 -11.25
CA GLY A 191 -5.32 -1.93 -11.35
C GLY A 191 -6.33 -1.98 -10.19
N PHE A 192 -6.84 -3.16 -9.88
CA PHE A 192 -7.78 -3.39 -8.77
C PHE A 192 -7.11 -3.21 -7.41
N PHE A 193 -5.84 -3.62 -7.28
CA PHE A 193 -5.04 -3.34 -6.11
C PHE A 193 -4.90 -1.83 -5.86
N GLY A 194 -4.61 -1.04 -6.91
CA GLY A 194 -4.59 0.43 -6.84
C GLY A 194 -5.94 1.02 -6.44
N VAL A 195 -7.04 0.51 -6.98
CA VAL A 195 -8.40 0.92 -6.58
C VAL A 195 -8.63 0.66 -5.08
N THR A 196 -8.21 -0.50 -4.57
CA THR A 196 -8.28 -0.82 -3.14
C THR A 196 -7.48 0.19 -2.30
N MET A 197 -6.25 0.52 -2.73
CA MET A 197 -5.41 1.52 -2.04
C MET A 197 -6.08 2.89 -1.99
N MET A 198 -6.65 3.36 -3.10
CA MET A 198 -7.35 4.66 -3.13
C MET A 198 -8.59 4.66 -2.24
N ALA A 199 -9.37 3.56 -2.24
CA ALA A 199 -10.56 3.43 -1.40
C ALA A 199 -10.19 3.43 0.09
N THR A 200 -9.17 2.70 0.51
CA THR A 200 -8.72 2.68 1.91
C THR A 200 -8.19 4.05 2.35
N THR A 201 -7.40 4.71 1.51
CA THR A 201 -6.89 6.06 1.77
C THR A 201 -8.02 7.08 1.88
N TYR A 202 -9.05 7.00 1.02
CA TYR A 202 -10.24 7.83 1.10
C TYR A 202 -10.92 7.72 2.47
N PHE A 203 -11.17 6.51 2.97
CA PHE A 203 -11.81 6.33 4.29
C PHE A 203 -10.95 6.87 5.44
N VAL A 204 -9.64 6.63 5.40
CA VAL A 204 -8.72 7.16 6.43
C VAL A 204 -8.69 8.69 6.40
N ALA A 205 -8.66 9.31 5.22
CA ALA A 205 -8.69 10.76 5.05
C ALA A 205 -9.97 11.42 5.58
N LEU A 206 -11.09 10.68 5.59
CA LEU A 206 -12.35 11.11 6.21
C LEU A 206 -12.37 10.95 7.74
N GLY A 207 -11.30 10.44 8.36
CA GLY A 207 -11.29 10.07 9.77
C GLY A 207 -12.16 8.84 10.10
N ARG A 208 -12.47 8.01 9.10
CA ARG A 208 -13.27 6.77 9.22
C ARG A 208 -12.39 5.54 8.90
N PRO A 209 -11.45 5.13 9.77
CA PRO A 209 -10.48 4.07 9.45
C PRO A 209 -11.09 2.65 9.47
N MET A 210 -12.25 2.46 10.09
CA MET A 210 -12.90 1.13 10.20
C MET A 210 -13.20 0.47 8.85
N PRO A 211 -13.75 1.15 7.83
CA PRO A 211 -13.91 0.58 6.51
C PRO A 211 -12.58 0.13 5.88
N SER A 212 -11.51 0.89 6.09
CA SER A 212 -10.17 0.52 5.62
C SER A 212 -9.68 -0.79 6.26
N LEU A 213 -9.87 -0.93 7.57
CA LEU A 213 -9.53 -2.16 8.31
C LEU A 213 -10.35 -3.36 7.79
N VAL A 214 -11.66 -3.19 7.62
CA VAL A 214 -12.56 -4.25 7.10
C VAL A 214 -12.13 -4.67 5.68
N ILE A 215 -11.81 -3.73 4.80
CA ILE A 215 -11.32 -4.02 3.44
C ILE A 215 -10.01 -4.81 3.51
N SER A 216 -9.08 -4.46 4.40
CA SER A 216 -7.80 -5.17 4.56
C SER A 216 -8.00 -6.59 5.10
N ILE A 217 -8.85 -6.78 6.10
CA ILE A 217 -9.22 -8.10 6.64
C ILE A 217 -9.89 -8.94 5.56
N LEU A 218 -10.88 -8.38 4.88
CA LEU A 218 -11.61 -9.07 3.82
C LEU A 218 -10.67 -9.55 2.72
N ARG A 219 -9.75 -8.68 2.26
CA ARG A 219 -8.80 -9.02 1.22
C ARG A 219 -7.85 -10.14 1.63
N MET A 220 -7.19 -9.99 2.76
CA MET A 220 -6.06 -10.85 3.11
C MET A 220 -6.48 -12.06 3.94
N VAL A 221 -7.34 -11.86 4.93
CA VAL A 221 -7.70 -12.92 5.88
C VAL A 221 -8.90 -13.74 5.38
N VAL A 222 -9.93 -13.08 4.85
CA VAL A 222 -11.19 -13.76 4.48
C VAL A 222 -11.12 -14.33 3.07
N VAL A 223 -10.50 -13.64 2.12
CA VAL A 223 -10.48 -14.09 0.72
C VAL A 223 -9.14 -14.75 0.38
N GLN A 224 -8.03 -14.04 0.54
CA GLN A 224 -6.73 -14.47 0.01
C GLN A 224 -6.21 -15.75 0.68
N ILE A 225 -6.17 -15.80 2.02
CA ILE A 225 -5.61 -16.96 2.74
C ILE A 225 -6.48 -18.21 2.53
N PRO A 226 -7.81 -18.19 2.74
CA PRO A 226 -8.62 -19.39 2.52
C PRO A 226 -8.61 -19.87 1.07
N LEU A 227 -8.64 -18.91 0.12
CA LEU A 227 -8.57 -19.25 -1.29
C LEU A 227 -7.21 -19.82 -1.69
N ALA A 228 -6.11 -19.29 -1.12
CA ALA A 228 -4.78 -19.83 -1.31
C ALA A 228 -4.67 -21.27 -0.83
N LEU A 229 -5.20 -21.59 0.37
CA LEU A 229 -5.22 -22.95 0.91
C LEU A 229 -6.01 -23.92 0.03
N VAL A 230 -7.17 -23.49 -0.49
CA VAL A 230 -7.99 -24.32 -1.36
C VAL A 230 -7.34 -24.52 -2.72
N LEU A 231 -6.86 -23.44 -3.35
CA LEU A 231 -6.29 -23.51 -4.68
C LEU A 231 -4.90 -24.15 -4.71
N ASP A 232 -4.16 -24.11 -3.61
CA ASP A 232 -2.88 -24.79 -3.45
C ASP A 232 -3.03 -26.30 -3.66
N PHE A 233 -4.13 -26.88 -3.17
CA PHE A 233 -4.43 -28.30 -3.35
C PHE A 233 -4.63 -28.70 -4.83
N PHE A 234 -5.19 -27.81 -5.66
CA PHE A 234 -5.50 -28.09 -7.08
C PHE A 234 -4.43 -27.63 -8.06
N LEU A 235 -3.76 -26.52 -7.76
CA LEU A 235 -2.87 -25.82 -8.69
C LEU A 235 -1.43 -25.67 -8.14
N ALA A 236 -1.13 -26.32 -7.02
CA ALA A 236 0.12 -26.15 -6.29
C ALA A 236 0.43 -24.67 -6.06
N TYR A 237 1.70 -24.25 -6.07
CA TYR A 237 2.11 -22.87 -5.83
C TYR A 237 1.40 -21.82 -6.71
N ARG A 238 1.00 -22.18 -7.94
CA ARG A 238 0.23 -21.29 -8.83
C ARG A 238 -1.13 -20.95 -8.24
N GLY A 239 -1.72 -21.84 -7.45
CA GLY A 239 -2.97 -21.60 -6.72
C GLY A 239 -2.87 -20.43 -5.75
N VAL A 240 -1.73 -20.28 -5.08
CA VAL A 240 -1.47 -19.14 -4.21
C VAL A 240 -1.43 -17.82 -5.00
N PHE A 241 -0.82 -17.81 -6.19
CA PHE A 241 -0.79 -16.63 -7.06
C PHE A 241 -2.17 -16.25 -7.58
N VAL A 242 -2.96 -17.25 -7.98
CA VAL A 242 -4.36 -17.04 -8.40
C VAL A 242 -5.20 -16.49 -7.24
N ALA A 243 -4.99 -16.97 -6.00
CA ALA A 243 -5.68 -16.45 -4.83
C ALA A 243 -5.37 -14.97 -4.58
N ILE A 244 -4.12 -14.54 -4.76
CA ILE A 244 -3.71 -13.13 -4.70
C ILE A 244 -4.48 -12.32 -5.76
N ALA A 245 -4.48 -12.80 -6.99
CA ALA A 245 -5.13 -12.12 -8.11
C ALA A 245 -6.65 -11.99 -7.89
N VAL A 246 -7.33 -13.07 -7.53
CA VAL A 246 -8.77 -13.07 -7.26
C VAL A 246 -9.12 -12.15 -6.09
N SER A 247 -8.33 -12.17 -5.01
CA SER A 247 -8.56 -11.30 -3.86
C SER A 247 -8.43 -9.81 -4.22
N ASN A 248 -7.45 -9.45 -5.05
CA ASN A 248 -7.29 -8.08 -5.54
C ASN A 248 -8.51 -7.61 -6.34
N VAL A 249 -9.03 -8.44 -7.24
CA VAL A 249 -10.20 -8.11 -8.05
C VAL A 249 -11.45 -7.97 -7.20
N LEU A 250 -11.78 -8.99 -6.40
CA LEU A 250 -13.00 -9.01 -5.59
C LEU A 250 -13.03 -7.81 -4.62
N VAL A 251 -11.94 -7.60 -3.90
CA VAL A 251 -11.91 -6.56 -2.88
C VAL A 251 -11.69 -5.17 -3.50
N GLY A 252 -11.04 -5.09 -4.66
CA GLY A 252 -11.00 -3.86 -5.45
C GLY A 252 -12.40 -3.38 -5.85
N LEU A 253 -13.24 -4.28 -6.31
CA LEU A 253 -14.63 -3.98 -6.65
C LEU A 253 -15.47 -3.61 -5.41
N ILE A 254 -15.30 -4.33 -4.31
CA ILE A 254 -15.99 -4.02 -3.03
C ILE A 254 -15.56 -2.64 -2.52
N GLY A 255 -14.26 -2.36 -2.48
CA GLY A 255 -13.70 -1.08 -2.04
C GLY A 255 -14.21 0.10 -2.90
N TYR A 256 -14.21 -0.08 -4.22
CA TYR A 256 -14.79 0.90 -5.15
C TYR A 256 -16.28 1.16 -4.86
N ALA A 257 -17.07 0.09 -4.78
CA ALA A 257 -18.51 0.20 -4.55
C ALA A 257 -18.82 0.86 -3.21
N TRP A 258 -18.07 0.52 -2.16
CA TRP A 258 -18.25 1.10 -0.84
C TRP A 258 -17.87 2.58 -0.80
N ALA A 259 -16.69 2.93 -1.30
CA ALA A 259 -16.26 4.33 -1.37
C ALA A 259 -17.24 5.19 -2.18
N ARG A 260 -17.73 4.68 -3.33
CA ARG A 260 -18.73 5.36 -4.16
C ARG A 260 -20.06 5.55 -3.44
N ARG A 261 -20.54 4.54 -2.72
CA ARG A 261 -21.78 4.63 -1.92
C ARG A 261 -21.66 5.68 -0.81
N GLU A 262 -20.56 5.66 -0.08
CA GLU A 262 -20.33 6.61 1.02
C GLU A 262 -20.23 8.04 0.51
N LEU A 263 -19.49 8.28 -0.56
CA LEU A 263 -19.39 9.58 -1.20
C LEU A 263 -20.76 10.10 -1.68
N ASN A 264 -21.60 9.24 -2.26
CA ASN A 264 -22.95 9.60 -2.67
C ASN A 264 -23.86 9.94 -1.48
N ARG A 265 -23.70 9.27 -0.34
CA ARG A 265 -24.42 9.58 0.90
C ARG A 265 -24.00 10.94 1.46
N ASP A 266 -22.69 11.21 1.51
CA ASP A 266 -22.17 12.49 2.00
C ASP A 266 -22.62 13.67 1.10
N VAL A 267 -22.68 13.48 -0.22
CA VAL A 267 -23.22 14.46 -1.17
C VAL A 267 -24.71 14.73 -0.90
N ARG A 268 -25.53 13.69 -0.76
CA ARG A 268 -26.96 13.81 -0.49
C ARG A 268 -27.26 14.45 0.87
N ALA A 269 -26.49 14.12 1.90
CA ALA A 269 -26.67 14.67 3.24
C ALA A 269 -26.38 16.18 3.30
N ARG A 270 -25.46 16.68 2.47
CA ARG A 270 -25.13 18.12 2.41
C ARG A 270 -26.01 18.93 1.45
N TYR A 271 -26.54 18.29 0.44
CA TYR A 271 -27.46 18.88 -0.53
C TYR A 271 -28.75 18.05 -0.54
N PRO A 272 -29.60 18.17 0.52
CA PRO A 272 -30.93 17.59 0.47
C PRO A 272 -31.60 18.21 -0.75
N LEU A 273 -32.05 17.34 -1.70
CA LEU A 273 -32.84 17.79 -2.84
C LEU A 273 -33.99 18.59 -2.25
N SER A 274 -34.00 19.91 -2.47
CA SER A 274 -35.19 20.70 -2.34
C SER A 274 -36.18 20.13 -3.39
N ILE A 275 -37.02 19.22 -2.94
CA ILE A 275 -38.23 18.86 -3.66
C ILE A 275 -39.09 20.09 -3.57
N SER A 276 -38.91 21.04 -4.48
CA SER A 276 -39.91 22.04 -4.77
C SER A 276 -41.08 21.31 -5.42
N ALA A 277 -42.13 21.24 -4.68
CA ALA A 277 -43.46 20.93 -5.18
C ALA A 277 -43.87 21.85 -6.35
#